data_88919b9a5c7030b7601db8ad502f6395
#
_entry.id   88919b9a5c7030b7601db8ad502f6395
#
_cell.length_a   1.000
_cell.length_b   1.000
_cell.length_c   1.000
_cell.angle_alpha   90.00
_cell.angle_beta   90.00
_cell.angle_gamma   90.00
#
_symmetry.space_group_name_H-M   'P 1'
#
loop_
_entity.id
_entity.type
_entity.pdbx_description
1 polymer ?
#
loop_
_entity_poly.entity_id
_entity_poly.type
_entity_poly.pdbx_seq_one_letter_code
_entity_poly.pdbx_strand_id
1 'polypeptide(L)'
;MAVATRKSVAKTQRRAPASAKSEQRVRDILRVGREVFSERGYERSTSTEIAQRLGVSEATVFTYFRGKRELCVRVIADWYAEITAAIEQGLQRDKPVRAQFDAFVHAHLRLFLGHGSGMCALVLAEGRDKGPADLGDAVLPLHRRYTAPLMDLLARGQAEGAVRSDVPLRTLRALVLGPMEHLLWEAVSMKRAFDIDAQARAMSMLLWSALVAPGAELAALRTLRGAVERSLDQAARV
;
A
#
# COMPACT_ATOMS: atom_id res chain seq x y z
N MET A 1 -11.72 -5.11 53.07
CA MET A 1 -10.99 -5.50 51.85
C MET A 1 -11.98 -6.22 50.92
N ALA A 2 -12.47 -5.55 49.89
CA ALA A 2 -13.39 -6.10 48.93
C ALA A 2 -12.65 -6.27 47.59
N VAL A 3 -12.47 -7.53 47.20
CA VAL A 3 -11.84 -7.92 45.94
C VAL A 3 -12.86 -7.74 44.80
N ALA A 4 -12.64 -6.78 43.92
CA ALA A 4 -13.46 -6.54 42.76
C ALA A 4 -13.12 -7.57 41.68
N THR A 5 -14.03 -8.49 41.42
CA THR A 5 -13.95 -9.49 40.35
C THR A 5 -14.16 -8.80 38.99
N ARG A 6 -13.09 -8.64 38.20
CA ARG A 6 -13.16 -8.21 36.80
C ARG A 6 -13.87 -9.30 35.98
N LYS A 7 -15.12 -9.05 35.57
CA LYS A 7 -15.80 -9.83 34.55
C LYS A 7 -15.09 -9.62 33.22
N SER A 8 -14.40 -10.67 32.75
CA SER A 8 -13.87 -10.78 31.39
C SER A 8 -15.05 -10.80 30.41
N VAL A 9 -15.19 -9.74 29.61
CA VAL A 9 -16.13 -9.72 28.48
C VAL A 9 -15.53 -10.60 27.40
N ALA A 10 -16.04 -11.83 27.29
CA ALA A 10 -15.71 -12.75 26.24
C ALA A 10 -16.05 -12.09 24.88
N LYS A 11 -15.04 -11.81 24.07
CA LYS A 11 -15.14 -11.34 22.69
C LYS A 11 -15.79 -12.47 21.87
N THR A 12 -17.09 -12.42 21.67
CA THR A 12 -17.81 -13.37 20.80
C THR A 12 -17.36 -13.15 19.38
N GLN A 13 -16.39 -13.93 18.95
CA GLN A 13 -15.96 -14.01 17.55
C GLN A 13 -17.14 -14.54 16.74
N ARG A 14 -17.70 -13.74 15.83
CA ARG A 14 -18.76 -14.20 14.93
C ARG A 14 -18.22 -15.32 14.05
N ARG A 15 -19.04 -16.37 13.88
CA ARG A 15 -18.74 -17.58 13.10
C ARG A 15 -18.27 -17.20 11.69
N ALA A 16 -17.18 -17.83 11.23
CA ALA A 16 -16.82 -17.83 9.81
C ALA A 16 -18.03 -18.29 8.96
N PRO A 17 -18.18 -17.77 7.72
CA PRO A 17 -19.31 -18.11 6.87
C PRO A 17 -19.39 -19.63 6.67
N ALA A 18 -20.51 -20.24 7.06
CA ALA A 18 -20.67 -21.70 7.13
C ALA A 18 -21.08 -22.32 5.78
N SER A 19 -21.21 -21.54 4.69
CA SER A 19 -21.62 -22.04 3.37
C SER A 19 -21.13 -21.14 2.24
N ALA A 20 -20.95 -21.69 1.03
CA ALA A 20 -20.59 -20.94 -0.18
C ALA A 20 -21.55 -19.76 -0.46
N LYS A 21 -22.84 -19.91 -0.15
CA LYS A 21 -23.83 -18.83 -0.28
C LYS A 21 -23.58 -17.68 0.71
N SER A 22 -23.14 -17.99 1.92
CA SER A 22 -22.81 -17.00 2.95
C SER A 22 -21.52 -16.25 2.58
N GLU A 23 -20.52 -16.94 2.06
CA GLU A 23 -19.29 -16.33 1.56
C GLU A 23 -19.56 -15.41 0.38
N GLN A 24 -20.40 -15.86 -0.57
CA GLN A 24 -20.78 -14.99 -1.69
C GLN A 24 -21.48 -13.73 -1.21
N ARG A 25 -22.38 -13.85 -0.22
CA ARG A 25 -23.06 -12.68 0.36
C ARG A 25 -22.10 -11.70 1.01
N VAL A 26 -21.09 -12.18 1.73
CA VAL A 26 -20.03 -11.34 2.31
C VAL A 26 -19.27 -10.61 1.20
N ARG A 27 -18.87 -11.31 0.12
CA ARG A 27 -18.19 -10.69 -1.03
C ARG A 27 -19.03 -9.58 -1.68
N ASP A 28 -20.32 -9.84 -1.87
CA ASP A 28 -21.25 -8.86 -2.45
C ASP A 28 -21.38 -7.60 -1.57
N ILE A 29 -21.50 -7.79 -0.25
CA ILE A 29 -21.58 -6.68 0.70
C ILE A 29 -20.28 -5.86 0.69
N LEU A 30 -19.11 -6.52 0.67
CA LEU A 30 -17.82 -5.85 0.63
C LEU A 30 -17.62 -5.07 -0.67
N ARG A 31 -18.00 -5.65 -1.82
CA ARG A 31 -17.93 -4.98 -3.12
C ARG A 31 -18.77 -3.71 -3.14
N VAL A 32 -20.05 -3.78 -2.77
CA VAL A 32 -20.94 -2.60 -2.75
C VAL A 32 -20.53 -1.62 -1.64
N GLY A 33 -20.07 -2.12 -0.50
CA GLY A 33 -19.48 -1.27 0.55
C GLY A 33 -18.28 -0.48 0.04
N ARG A 34 -17.39 -1.10 -0.73
CA ARG A 34 -16.25 -0.42 -1.37
C ARG A 34 -16.71 0.69 -2.32
N GLU A 35 -17.72 0.44 -3.15
CA GLU A 35 -18.30 1.44 -4.05
C GLU A 35 -18.83 2.64 -3.26
N VAL A 36 -19.70 2.39 -2.26
CA VAL A 36 -20.34 3.46 -1.45
C VAL A 36 -19.29 4.26 -0.67
N PHE A 37 -18.33 3.58 -0.01
CA PHE A 37 -17.29 4.29 0.74
C PHE A 37 -16.35 5.07 -0.17
N SER A 38 -16.02 4.56 -1.37
CA SER A 38 -15.19 5.27 -2.35
C SER A 38 -15.86 6.52 -2.91
N GLU A 39 -17.19 6.47 -3.11
CA GLU A 39 -17.96 7.58 -3.65
C GLU A 39 -18.23 8.69 -2.62
N ARG A 40 -18.51 8.30 -1.38
CA ARG A 40 -19.06 9.21 -0.35
C ARG A 40 -18.15 9.47 0.84
N GLY A 41 -17.08 8.68 0.98
CA GLY A 41 -16.28 8.64 2.21
C GLY A 41 -17.02 7.93 3.35
N TYR A 42 -16.37 7.80 4.50
CA TYR A 42 -16.94 7.10 5.65
C TYR A 42 -18.17 7.80 6.24
N GLU A 43 -18.07 9.10 6.53
CA GLU A 43 -19.09 9.82 7.28
C GLU A 43 -20.46 9.80 6.59
N ARG A 44 -20.49 10.09 5.27
CA ARG A 44 -21.72 10.18 4.50
C ARG A 44 -22.30 8.86 4.03
N SER A 45 -21.57 7.75 4.24
CA SER A 45 -22.04 6.41 3.90
C SER A 45 -22.93 5.83 4.99
N THR A 46 -23.94 5.04 4.60
CA THR A 46 -24.84 4.34 5.52
C THR A 46 -24.97 2.87 5.18
N SER A 47 -25.22 2.03 6.20
CA SER A 47 -25.52 0.60 6.00
C SER A 47 -26.82 0.41 5.22
N THR A 48 -27.77 1.33 5.40
CA THR A 48 -29.06 1.34 4.67
C THR A 48 -28.82 1.49 3.16
N GLU A 49 -27.96 2.43 2.74
CA GLU A 49 -27.65 2.61 1.32
C GLU A 49 -26.98 1.37 0.71
N ILE A 50 -26.01 0.77 1.45
CA ILE A 50 -25.36 -0.45 1.00
C ILE A 50 -26.37 -1.57 0.83
N ALA A 51 -27.29 -1.73 1.78
CA ALA A 51 -28.36 -2.72 1.71
C ALA A 51 -29.30 -2.48 0.51
N GLN A 52 -29.69 -1.24 0.27
CA GLN A 52 -30.53 -0.85 -0.87
C GLN A 52 -29.86 -1.17 -2.21
N ARG A 53 -28.60 -0.82 -2.39
CA ARG A 53 -27.84 -1.14 -3.63
C ARG A 53 -27.68 -2.65 -3.86
N LEU A 54 -27.70 -3.44 -2.78
CA LEU A 54 -27.67 -4.92 -2.83
C LEU A 54 -29.03 -5.56 -3.04
N GLY A 55 -30.14 -4.82 -2.91
CA GLY A 55 -31.48 -5.36 -2.93
C GLY A 55 -31.79 -6.26 -1.72
N VAL A 56 -31.22 -5.97 -0.55
CA VAL A 56 -31.42 -6.72 0.71
C VAL A 56 -31.88 -5.76 1.82
N SER A 57 -32.37 -6.35 2.94
CA SER A 57 -32.62 -5.57 4.14
C SER A 57 -31.35 -5.18 4.86
N GLU A 58 -31.36 -4.06 5.58
CA GLU A 58 -30.24 -3.64 6.43
C GLU A 58 -29.91 -4.68 7.52
N ALA A 59 -30.95 -5.37 8.03
CA ALA A 59 -30.77 -6.49 8.96
C ALA A 59 -29.92 -7.62 8.37
N THR A 60 -30.01 -7.83 7.05
CA THR A 60 -29.15 -8.79 6.33
C THR A 60 -27.68 -8.37 6.42
N VAL A 61 -27.38 -7.09 6.22
CA VAL A 61 -26.00 -6.58 6.36
C VAL A 61 -25.49 -6.77 7.78
N PHE A 62 -26.31 -6.46 8.79
CA PHE A 62 -25.95 -6.64 10.20
C PHE A 62 -25.82 -8.10 10.65
N THR A 63 -26.32 -9.05 9.87
CA THR A 63 -26.04 -10.48 10.12
C THR A 63 -24.55 -10.79 9.95
N TYR A 64 -23.87 -10.10 9.02
CA TYR A 64 -22.47 -10.35 8.68
C TYR A 64 -21.51 -9.37 9.34
N PHE A 65 -21.92 -8.12 9.53
CA PHE A 65 -21.09 -7.03 10.08
C PHE A 65 -21.80 -6.37 11.26
N ARG A 66 -21.09 -6.06 12.34
CA ARG A 66 -21.67 -5.43 13.54
C ARG A 66 -22.10 -3.98 13.33
N GLY A 67 -21.70 -3.38 12.20
CA GLY A 67 -22.01 -2.00 11.87
C GLY A 67 -21.11 -1.44 10.79
N LYS A 68 -21.35 -0.17 10.43
CA LYS A 68 -20.62 0.56 9.38
C LYS A 68 -19.10 0.54 9.58
N ARG A 69 -18.63 0.68 10.84
CA ARG A 69 -17.20 0.69 11.16
C ARG A 69 -16.53 -0.65 10.81
N GLU A 70 -17.08 -1.77 11.27
CA GLU A 70 -16.53 -3.09 10.97
C GLU A 70 -16.52 -3.37 9.48
N LEU A 71 -17.61 -3.02 8.77
CA LEU A 71 -17.70 -3.15 7.34
C LEU A 71 -16.63 -2.32 6.63
N CYS A 72 -16.44 -1.06 7.02
CA CYS A 72 -15.43 -0.18 6.44
C CYS A 72 -14.02 -0.71 6.66
N VAL A 73 -13.66 -1.12 7.87
CA VAL A 73 -12.36 -1.74 8.20
C VAL A 73 -12.12 -2.97 7.32
N ARG A 74 -13.14 -3.81 7.12
CA ARG A 74 -13.01 -5.00 6.28
C ARG A 74 -12.82 -4.65 4.80
N VAL A 75 -13.56 -3.67 4.29
CA VAL A 75 -13.39 -3.15 2.92
C VAL A 75 -11.96 -2.62 2.71
N ILE A 76 -11.45 -1.84 3.67
CA ILE A 76 -10.07 -1.32 3.62
C ILE A 76 -9.06 -2.48 3.67
N ALA A 77 -9.28 -3.49 4.53
CA ALA A 77 -8.40 -4.63 4.65
C ALA A 77 -8.32 -5.46 3.35
N ASP A 78 -9.47 -5.70 2.71
CA ASP A 78 -9.52 -6.42 1.43
C ASP A 78 -8.83 -5.63 0.32
N TRP A 79 -9.02 -4.31 0.27
CA TRP A 79 -8.32 -3.47 -0.69
C TRP A 79 -6.80 -3.46 -0.45
N TYR A 80 -6.34 -3.34 0.80
CA TYR A 80 -4.90 -3.44 1.10
C TYR A 80 -4.31 -4.81 0.73
N ALA A 81 -5.07 -5.90 0.93
CA ALA A 81 -4.63 -7.23 0.53
C ALA A 81 -4.46 -7.33 -1.00
N GLU A 82 -5.41 -6.78 -1.76
CA GLU A 82 -5.38 -6.72 -3.22
C GLU A 82 -4.16 -5.93 -3.73
N ILE A 83 -3.95 -4.69 -3.24
CA ILE A 83 -2.83 -3.86 -3.70
C ILE A 83 -1.48 -4.38 -3.24
N THR A 84 -1.40 -5.02 -2.05
CA THR A 84 -0.17 -5.67 -1.58
C THR A 84 0.20 -6.83 -2.48
N ALA A 85 -0.77 -7.70 -2.81
CA ALA A 85 -0.53 -8.82 -3.71
C ALA A 85 -0.09 -8.35 -5.12
N ALA A 86 -0.69 -7.27 -5.62
CA ALA A 86 -0.30 -6.69 -6.91
C ALA A 86 1.15 -6.18 -6.91
N ILE A 87 1.58 -5.51 -5.83
CA ILE A 87 2.97 -5.09 -5.64
C ILE A 87 3.91 -6.30 -5.57
N GLU A 88 3.59 -7.29 -4.74
CA GLU A 88 4.42 -8.49 -4.55
C GLU A 88 4.60 -9.28 -5.85
N GLN A 89 3.53 -9.42 -6.64
CA GLN A 89 3.58 -10.09 -7.95
C GLN A 89 4.36 -9.30 -9.00
N GLY A 90 4.33 -7.95 -8.93
CA GLY A 90 5.06 -7.08 -9.85
C GLY A 90 6.57 -7.00 -9.55
N LEU A 91 7.01 -7.34 -8.34
CA LEU A 91 8.41 -7.27 -7.94
C LEU A 91 9.16 -8.54 -8.35
N GLN A 92 9.96 -8.45 -9.43
CA GLN A 92 10.85 -9.51 -9.89
C GLN A 92 12.14 -9.51 -9.07
N ARG A 93 12.26 -10.43 -8.10
CA ARG A 93 13.38 -10.47 -7.14
C ARG A 93 14.75 -10.80 -7.76
N ASP A 94 14.76 -11.34 -8.97
CA ASP A 94 15.95 -11.62 -9.79
C ASP A 94 16.53 -10.40 -10.50
N LYS A 95 15.79 -9.31 -10.55
CA LYS A 95 16.22 -8.06 -11.17
C LYS A 95 17.05 -7.20 -10.20
N PRO A 96 17.93 -6.32 -10.74
CA PRO A 96 18.64 -5.34 -9.93
C PRO A 96 17.70 -4.50 -9.06
N VAL A 97 18.18 -4.10 -7.86
CA VAL A 97 17.41 -3.29 -6.90
C VAL A 97 16.79 -2.06 -7.56
N ARG A 98 17.52 -1.38 -8.46
CA ARG A 98 17.02 -0.22 -9.22
C ARG A 98 15.78 -0.57 -10.04
N ALA A 99 15.82 -1.66 -10.80
CA ALA A 99 14.69 -2.06 -11.64
C ALA A 99 13.47 -2.46 -10.82
N GLN A 100 13.67 -3.11 -9.66
CA GLN A 100 12.60 -3.42 -8.72
C GLN A 100 12.01 -2.15 -8.09
N PHE A 101 12.84 -1.16 -7.79
CA PHE A 101 12.39 0.14 -7.28
C PHE A 101 11.52 0.88 -8.31
N ASP A 102 11.96 0.93 -9.58
CA ASP A 102 11.18 1.51 -10.67
C ASP A 102 9.82 0.83 -10.81
N ALA A 103 9.79 -0.51 -10.78
CA ALA A 103 8.56 -1.30 -10.82
C ALA A 103 7.64 -0.99 -9.63
N PHE A 104 8.19 -0.86 -8.40
CA PHE A 104 7.43 -0.49 -7.22
C PHE A 104 6.77 0.88 -7.37
N VAL A 105 7.51 1.91 -7.78
CA VAL A 105 7.00 3.29 -7.94
C VAL A 105 5.88 3.31 -8.99
N HIS A 106 6.09 2.66 -10.15
CA HIS A 106 5.08 2.55 -11.19
C HIS A 106 3.81 1.84 -10.72
N ALA A 107 3.96 0.67 -10.08
CA ALA A 107 2.83 -0.09 -9.57
C ALA A 107 2.06 0.69 -8.49
N HIS A 108 2.77 1.34 -7.56
CA HIS A 108 2.16 2.18 -6.53
C HIS A 108 1.29 3.28 -7.15
N LEU A 109 1.84 4.09 -8.04
CA LEU A 109 1.09 5.20 -8.65
C LEU A 109 -0.08 4.69 -9.50
N ARG A 110 0.06 3.61 -10.27
CA ARG A 110 -1.02 3.01 -11.06
C ARG A 110 -2.17 2.48 -10.18
N LEU A 111 -1.85 1.80 -9.09
CA LEU A 111 -2.86 1.24 -8.18
C LEU A 111 -3.68 2.34 -7.50
N PHE A 112 -3.04 3.43 -7.12
CA PHE A 112 -3.69 4.50 -6.38
C PHE A 112 -4.32 5.58 -7.28
N LEU A 113 -3.66 6.01 -8.35
CA LEU A 113 -4.16 7.05 -9.25
C LEU A 113 -5.12 6.51 -10.31
N GLY A 114 -4.99 5.22 -10.69
CA GLY A 114 -5.85 4.58 -11.67
C GLY A 114 -7.23 4.27 -11.12
N HIS A 115 -7.40 3.09 -10.54
CA HIS A 115 -8.69 2.59 -10.07
C HIS A 115 -8.93 2.76 -8.57
N GLY A 116 -7.90 3.21 -7.83
CA GLY A 116 -7.92 3.26 -6.35
C GLY A 116 -8.19 4.63 -5.74
N SER A 117 -8.42 5.68 -6.53
CA SER A 117 -8.48 7.06 -6.03
C SER A 117 -9.52 7.29 -4.92
N GLY A 118 -10.72 6.69 -5.02
CA GLY A 118 -11.75 6.78 -3.99
C GLY A 118 -11.37 6.06 -2.68
N MET A 119 -10.78 4.87 -2.78
CA MET A 119 -10.26 4.16 -1.59
C MET A 119 -9.05 4.87 -0.99
N CYS A 120 -8.19 5.44 -1.84
CA CYS A 120 -7.08 6.26 -1.40
C CYS A 120 -7.57 7.50 -0.63
N ALA A 121 -8.58 8.21 -1.16
CA ALA A 121 -9.21 9.34 -0.48
C ALA A 121 -9.76 8.95 0.89
N LEU A 122 -10.46 7.80 0.96
CA LEU A 122 -10.99 7.25 2.21
C LEU A 122 -9.85 7.00 3.23
N VAL A 123 -8.79 6.31 2.82
CA VAL A 123 -7.66 5.96 3.71
C VAL A 123 -6.86 7.20 4.12
N LEU A 124 -6.65 8.17 3.23
CA LEU A 124 -5.97 9.43 3.56
C LEU A 124 -6.79 10.29 4.53
N ALA A 125 -8.11 10.30 4.39
CA ALA A 125 -9.00 11.03 5.29
C ALA A 125 -9.07 10.40 6.69
N GLU A 126 -9.19 9.07 6.76
CA GLU A 126 -9.47 8.35 8.02
C GLU A 126 -8.20 7.78 8.68
N GLY A 127 -7.10 7.62 7.94
CA GLY A 127 -5.87 6.97 8.43
C GLY A 127 -4.88 7.91 9.11
N ARG A 128 -4.98 9.24 8.91
CA ARG A 128 -4.04 10.24 9.46
C ARG A 128 -4.50 10.89 10.75
N ASP A 129 -5.78 10.89 11.05
CA ASP A 129 -6.33 11.55 12.23
C ASP A 129 -7.15 10.57 13.07
N LYS A 130 -7.29 10.89 14.37
CA LYS A 130 -8.29 10.28 15.23
C LYS A 130 -9.67 10.82 14.80
N GLY A 131 -10.02 10.60 13.53
CA GLY A 131 -11.33 10.93 12.98
C GLY A 131 -12.44 10.22 13.76
N PRO A 132 -13.70 10.64 13.60
CA PRO A 132 -14.83 10.07 14.36
C PRO A 132 -14.97 8.55 14.21
N ALA A 133 -14.41 7.99 13.15
CA ALA A 133 -14.42 6.54 12.91
C ALA A 133 -13.35 5.77 13.68
N ASP A 134 -12.29 6.44 14.17
CA ASP A 134 -11.13 5.83 14.85
C ASP A 134 -10.59 4.59 14.10
N LEU A 135 -10.41 4.74 12.79
CA LEU A 135 -9.93 3.66 11.92
C LEU A 135 -8.40 3.49 11.97
N GLY A 136 -7.67 4.47 12.50
CA GLY A 136 -6.21 4.52 12.51
C GLY A 136 -5.56 3.25 13.04
N ASP A 137 -6.00 2.75 14.20
CA ASP A 137 -5.47 1.53 14.81
C ASP A 137 -5.71 0.28 13.97
N ALA A 138 -6.80 0.23 13.21
CA ALA A 138 -7.10 -0.89 12.32
C ALA A 138 -6.35 -0.79 10.98
N VAL A 139 -6.10 0.42 10.48
CA VAL A 139 -5.46 0.67 9.18
C VAL A 139 -3.93 0.59 9.29
N LEU A 140 -3.34 1.01 10.39
CA LEU A 140 -1.88 1.03 10.56
C LEU A 140 -1.19 -0.33 10.33
N PRO A 141 -1.68 -1.47 10.82
CA PRO A 141 -1.10 -2.78 10.52
C PRO A 141 -1.19 -3.14 9.01
N LEU A 142 -2.28 -2.75 8.34
CA LEU A 142 -2.49 -2.98 6.92
C LEU A 142 -1.49 -2.17 6.08
N HIS A 143 -1.32 -0.89 6.42
CA HIS A 143 -0.31 -0.03 5.81
C HIS A 143 1.11 -0.56 6.00
N ARG A 144 1.45 -1.06 7.19
CA ARG A 144 2.76 -1.69 7.45
C ARG A 144 2.99 -2.89 6.55
N ARG A 145 1.98 -3.75 6.39
CA ARG A 145 2.06 -4.93 5.50
C ARG A 145 2.24 -4.51 4.04
N TYR A 146 1.48 -3.51 3.59
CA TYR A 146 1.59 -2.96 2.24
C TYR A 146 2.99 -2.40 1.93
N THR A 147 3.62 -1.74 2.90
CA THR A 147 4.95 -1.15 2.73
C THR A 147 6.11 -2.13 2.96
N ALA A 148 5.85 -3.36 3.43
CA ALA A 148 6.88 -4.35 3.69
C ALA A 148 7.72 -4.70 2.45
N PRO A 149 7.16 -4.91 1.24
CA PRO A 149 7.95 -5.16 0.04
C PRO A 149 8.97 -4.06 -0.28
N LEU A 150 8.59 -2.79 -0.07
CA LEU A 150 9.51 -1.65 -0.21
C LEU A 150 10.63 -1.71 0.86
N MET A 151 10.27 -2.00 2.10
CA MET A 151 11.25 -2.09 3.19
C MET A 151 12.27 -3.20 2.94
N ASP A 152 11.82 -4.36 2.47
CA ASP A 152 12.69 -5.48 2.10
C ASP A 152 13.60 -5.12 0.92
N LEU A 153 13.07 -4.41 -0.08
CA LEU A 153 13.84 -3.93 -1.22
C LEU A 153 14.94 -2.96 -0.79
N LEU A 154 14.61 -1.97 0.04
CA LEU A 154 15.57 -0.98 0.54
C LEU A 154 16.64 -1.64 1.42
N ALA A 155 16.25 -2.59 2.29
CA ALA A 155 17.19 -3.31 3.14
C ALA A 155 18.19 -4.15 2.32
N ARG A 156 17.72 -4.86 1.29
CA ARG A 156 18.59 -5.58 0.35
C ARG A 156 19.50 -4.62 -0.40
N GLY A 157 18.96 -3.51 -0.88
CA GLY A 157 19.75 -2.49 -1.55
C GLY A 157 20.86 -1.90 -0.69
N GLN A 158 20.64 -1.73 0.62
CA GLN A 158 21.68 -1.33 1.57
C GLN A 158 22.75 -2.44 1.72
N ALA A 159 22.33 -3.70 1.84
CA ALA A 159 23.25 -4.83 1.96
C ALA A 159 24.11 -5.03 0.70
N GLU A 160 23.55 -4.73 -0.48
CA GLU A 160 24.24 -4.81 -1.78
C GLU A 160 25.06 -3.55 -2.11
N GLY A 161 24.95 -2.48 -1.31
CA GLY A 161 25.62 -1.21 -1.56
C GLY A 161 24.98 -0.35 -2.68
N ALA A 162 23.83 -0.74 -3.19
CA ALA A 162 23.07 0.02 -4.19
C ALA A 162 22.29 1.19 -3.56
N VAL A 163 21.82 1.00 -2.31
CA VAL A 163 21.12 2.00 -1.52
C VAL A 163 22.03 2.47 -0.38
N ARG A 164 22.00 3.75 -0.08
CA ARG A 164 22.78 4.37 1.01
C ARG A 164 22.45 3.78 2.37
N SER A 165 23.47 3.49 3.16
CA SER A 165 23.36 2.91 4.51
C SER A 165 23.54 3.94 5.64
N ASP A 166 23.91 5.18 5.31
CA ASP A 166 24.08 6.29 6.25
C ASP A 166 22.75 6.91 6.73
N VAL A 167 21.63 6.50 6.13
CA VAL A 167 20.26 6.93 6.48
C VAL A 167 19.43 5.72 6.92
N PRO A 168 18.71 5.81 8.07
CA PRO A 168 17.87 4.73 8.54
C PRO A 168 16.76 4.36 7.55
N LEU A 169 16.46 3.06 7.41
CA LEU A 169 15.41 2.53 6.51
C LEU A 169 14.05 3.22 6.67
N ARG A 170 13.66 3.56 7.90
CA ARG A 170 12.39 4.28 8.17
C ARG A 170 12.35 5.65 7.51
N THR A 171 13.49 6.34 7.46
CA THR A 171 13.62 7.66 6.83
C THR A 171 13.60 7.52 5.31
N LEU A 172 14.30 6.51 4.75
CA LEU A 172 14.26 6.21 3.33
C LEU A 172 12.84 5.83 2.88
N ARG A 173 12.10 5.05 3.67
CA ARG A 173 10.69 4.77 3.41
C ARG A 173 9.85 6.04 3.35
N ALA A 174 10.01 6.94 4.33
CA ALA A 174 9.27 8.20 4.37
C ALA A 174 9.62 9.10 3.17
N LEU A 175 10.90 9.13 2.77
CA LEU A 175 11.35 9.83 1.56
C LEU A 175 10.67 9.29 0.30
N VAL A 176 10.50 7.97 0.18
CA VAL A 176 9.87 7.35 -0.99
C VAL A 176 8.37 7.55 -1.00
N LEU A 177 7.69 7.27 0.11
CA LEU A 177 6.22 7.30 0.17
C LEU A 177 5.66 8.73 0.26
N GLY A 178 6.31 9.63 0.99
CA GLY A 178 5.82 10.99 1.21
C GLY A 178 5.51 11.77 -0.06
N PRO A 179 6.44 11.91 -1.01
CA PRO A 179 6.17 12.58 -2.29
C PRO A 179 5.10 11.89 -3.13
N MET A 180 5.05 10.54 -3.13
CA MET A 180 4.00 9.79 -3.82
C MET A 180 2.62 10.03 -3.18
N GLU A 181 2.52 10.01 -1.85
CA GLU A 181 1.30 10.34 -1.12
C GLU A 181 0.84 11.77 -1.39
N HIS A 182 1.77 12.71 -1.55
CA HIS A 182 1.43 14.09 -1.92
C HIS A 182 0.78 14.17 -3.30
N LEU A 183 1.33 13.47 -4.30
CA LEU A 183 0.70 13.37 -5.63
C LEU A 183 -0.70 12.77 -5.56
N LEU A 184 -0.89 11.75 -4.74
CA LEU A 184 -2.21 11.14 -4.52
C LEU A 184 -3.18 12.14 -3.91
N TRP A 185 -2.73 12.91 -2.93
CA TRP A 185 -3.53 13.96 -2.31
C TRP A 185 -3.93 15.04 -3.33
N GLU A 186 -3.00 15.51 -4.18
CA GLU A 186 -3.30 16.45 -5.27
C GLU A 186 -4.34 15.89 -6.24
N ALA A 187 -4.17 14.63 -6.68
CA ALA A 187 -5.08 13.99 -7.60
C ALA A 187 -6.53 13.93 -7.05
N VAL A 188 -6.65 13.54 -5.78
CA VAL A 188 -7.95 13.42 -5.10
C VAL A 188 -8.57 14.80 -4.82
N SER A 189 -7.78 15.74 -4.27
CA SER A 189 -8.30 17.03 -3.81
C SER A 189 -8.55 18.02 -4.95
N MET A 190 -7.71 18.02 -5.97
CA MET A 190 -7.79 18.97 -7.10
C MET A 190 -8.45 18.37 -8.33
N LYS A 191 -8.84 17.07 -8.29
CA LYS A 191 -9.41 16.34 -9.45
C LYS A 191 -8.53 16.47 -10.69
N ARG A 192 -7.22 16.52 -10.50
CA ARG A 192 -6.25 16.71 -11.58
C ARG A 192 -5.95 15.36 -12.24
N ALA A 193 -6.07 15.33 -13.56
CA ALA A 193 -5.59 14.19 -14.34
C ALA A 193 -4.06 14.25 -14.43
N PHE A 194 -3.40 13.09 -14.22
CA PHE A 194 -1.96 12.92 -14.36
C PHE A 194 -1.65 11.91 -15.46
N ASP A 195 -0.60 12.17 -16.21
CA ASP A 195 0.07 11.11 -16.96
C ASP A 195 0.85 10.25 -15.94
N ILE A 196 0.23 9.13 -15.55
CA ILE A 196 0.75 8.25 -14.49
C ILE A 196 2.15 7.74 -14.84
N ASP A 197 2.39 7.39 -16.11
CA ASP A 197 3.68 6.85 -16.56
C ASP A 197 4.77 7.92 -16.59
N ALA A 198 4.45 9.14 -17.00
CA ALA A 198 5.39 10.26 -16.93
C ALA A 198 5.72 10.62 -15.49
N GLN A 199 4.73 10.68 -14.61
CA GLN A 199 4.93 10.95 -13.18
C GLN A 199 5.75 9.84 -12.50
N ALA A 200 5.47 8.57 -12.81
CA ALA A 200 6.19 7.44 -12.24
C ALA A 200 7.67 7.45 -12.66
N ARG A 201 7.96 7.74 -13.93
CA ARG A 201 9.34 7.88 -14.41
C ARG A 201 10.09 9.03 -13.71
N ALA A 202 9.49 10.21 -13.65
CA ALA A 202 10.09 11.38 -13.01
C ALA A 202 10.32 11.12 -11.51
N MET A 203 9.32 10.59 -10.82
CA MET A 203 9.39 10.29 -9.40
C MET A 203 10.43 9.22 -9.10
N SER A 204 10.47 8.14 -9.90
CA SER A 204 11.46 7.07 -9.76
C SER A 204 12.89 7.60 -9.94
N MET A 205 13.12 8.42 -10.94
CA MET A 205 14.43 9.05 -11.18
C MET A 205 14.86 9.94 -10.00
N LEU A 206 14.00 10.84 -9.54
CA LEU A 206 14.31 11.77 -8.45
C LEU A 206 14.53 11.04 -7.12
N LEU A 207 13.64 10.12 -6.77
CA LEU A 207 13.75 9.37 -5.52
C LEU A 207 14.98 8.48 -5.51
N TRP A 208 15.29 7.84 -6.64
CA TRP A 208 16.48 7.00 -6.73
C TRP A 208 17.77 7.80 -6.54
N SER A 209 17.86 9.00 -7.11
CA SER A 209 19.06 9.88 -6.93
C SER A 209 19.32 10.19 -5.45
N ALA A 210 18.28 10.25 -4.62
CA ALA A 210 18.40 10.43 -3.18
C ALA A 210 18.68 9.12 -2.41
N LEU A 211 18.33 7.98 -2.98
CA LEU A 211 18.53 6.65 -2.39
C LEU A 211 19.89 6.04 -2.69
N VAL A 212 20.51 6.41 -3.81
CA VAL A 212 21.78 5.83 -4.26
C VAL A 212 22.87 6.02 -3.22
N ALA A 213 23.71 5.01 -3.03
CA ALA A 213 24.84 5.10 -2.10
C ALA A 213 25.83 6.15 -2.57
N PRO A 214 26.36 7.02 -1.68
CA PRO A 214 27.39 7.97 -2.03
C PRO A 214 28.61 7.26 -2.67
N GLY A 215 29.02 7.71 -3.87
CA GLY A 215 30.14 7.12 -4.59
C GLY A 215 29.85 5.83 -5.36
N ALA A 216 28.62 5.31 -5.34
CA ALA A 216 28.27 4.07 -6.07
C ALA A 216 28.51 4.20 -7.59
N GLU A 217 28.22 5.36 -8.18
CA GLU A 217 28.48 5.64 -9.61
C GLU A 217 29.99 5.59 -9.91
N LEU A 218 30.79 6.20 -9.05
CA LEU A 218 32.26 6.19 -9.19
C LEU A 218 32.83 4.79 -9.03
N ALA A 219 32.27 3.97 -8.11
CA ALA A 219 32.67 2.57 -7.95
C ALA A 219 32.29 1.75 -9.18
N ALA A 220 31.11 1.93 -9.75
CA ALA A 220 30.65 1.27 -10.98
C ALA A 220 31.55 1.65 -12.17
N LEU A 221 31.92 2.93 -12.34
CA LEU A 221 32.83 3.36 -13.39
C LEU A 221 34.22 2.77 -13.24
N ARG A 222 34.77 2.67 -12.02
CA ARG A 222 36.06 2.00 -11.75
C ARG A 222 36.02 0.52 -12.10
N THR A 223 34.93 -0.16 -11.76
CA THR A 223 34.71 -1.58 -12.10
C THR A 223 34.66 -1.78 -13.60
N LEU A 224 33.91 -0.94 -14.32
CA LEU A 224 33.81 -0.98 -15.77
C LEU A 224 35.18 -0.73 -16.42
N ARG A 225 35.92 0.27 -15.98
CA ARG A 225 37.27 0.56 -16.47
C ARG A 225 38.20 -0.65 -16.31
N GLY A 226 38.23 -1.25 -15.13
CA GLY A 226 39.03 -2.45 -14.91
C GLY A 226 38.61 -3.66 -15.73
N ALA A 227 37.33 -3.80 -16.07
CA ALA A 227 36.86 -4.84 -16.97
C ALA A 227 37.32 -4.60 -18.42
N VAL A 228 37.25 -3.36 -18.90
CA VAL A 228 37.73 -2.96 -20.21
C VAL A 228 39.24 -3.16 -20.34
N GLU A 229 40.03 -2.70 -19.35
CA GLU A 229 41.48 -2.90 -19.31
C GLU A 229 41.85 -4.39 -19.43
N ARG A 230 41.22 -5.27 -18.63
CA ARG A 230 41.44 -6.73 -18.73
C ARG A 230 41.09 -7.33 -20.10
N SER A 231 40.01 -6.87 -20.70
CA SER A 231 39.59 -7.34 -22.05
C SER A 231 40.59 -6.92 -23.13
N LEU A 232 41.13 -5.69 -23.02
CA LEU A 232 42.16 -5.20 -23.94
C LEU A 232 43.47 -5.97 -23.79
N ASP A 233 43.90 -6.25 -22.55
CA ASP A 233 45.12 -7.04 -22.26
C ASP A 233 44.99 -8.48 -22.79
N GLN A 234 43.79 -9.08 -22.72
CA GLN A 234 43.54 -10.38 -23.31
C GLN A 234 43.62 -10.35 -24.83
N ALA A 235 43.03 -9.34 -25.46
CA ALA A 235 43.09 -9.19 -26.93
C ALA A 235 44.51 -8.94 -27.46
N ALA A 236 45.35 -8.26 -26.69
CA ALA A 236 46.73 -7.95 -27.05
C ALA A 236 47.69 -9.18 -26.91
N ARG A 237 47.25 -10.27 -26.27
CA ARG A 237 48.00 -11.53 -26.08
C ARG A 237 47.69 -12.61 -27.11
N VAL A 238 46.74 -12.38 -27.99
CA VAL A 238 46.35 -13.24 -29.14
C VAL A 238 46.98 -12.72 -30.42
#